data_1019d4e15ba71a4b908bc72eb50c8592
#
_entry.id   1019d4e15ba71a4b908bc72eb50c8592
#
_cell.length_a   1.000
_cell.length_b   1.000
_cell.length_c   1.000
_cell.angle_alpha   90.00
_cell.angle_beta   90.00
_cell.angle_gamma   90.00
#
_symmetry.space_group_name_H-M   'P 1'
#
loop_
_entity.id
_entity.type
_entity.pdbx_description
1 polymer ?
#
loop_
_entity_poly.entity_id
_entity_poly.type
_entity_poly.pdbx_seq_one_letter_code
_entity_poly.pdbx_strand_id
1 'polypeptide(L)'
;MSQETLHFGMHENLLFDVILKQAGTLQKAIMEGVMNAIDAGATACHVELDTTSFSISDDGHGFQSKDDIKELFAIFGTPHQEGDATYGRFRIGRGQIMAFGSNSWRSRHFEMRDIDIKNKGLKWTLIEHAEDHKGTRVDVDLYEALIPSDLERIKSEVRQFVAWSQVPVYLNGDLISKHPSEGKWDHEDETAYYSLSAERNQLAIYNLGVLVSHFWAGRFGMGGIVISKKPL
;
A
#
# COMPACT_ATOMS: atom_id res chain seq x y z
N MET A 1 2.41 28.92 -45.32
CA MET A 1 3.03 28.09 -44.28
C MET A 1 1.89 27.33 -43.63
N SER A 2 1.92 26.01 -43.65
CA SER A 2 0.96 25.17 -42.88
C SER A 2 1.57 24.95 -41.47
N GLN A 3 0.74 25.22 -40.44
CA GLN A 3 1.12 24.97 -39.05
C GLN A 3 0.31 23.76 -38.57
N GLU A 4 0.97 22.79 -38.00
CA GLU A 4 0.36 21.58 -37.41
C GLU A 4 0.72 21.52 -35.93
N THR A 5 -0.28 21.22 -35.09
CA THR A 5 -0.04 21.01 -33.65
C THR A 5 0.06 19.52 -33.39
N LEU A 6 1.22 19.06 -32.91
CA LEU A 6 1.49 17.66 -32.56
C LEU A 6 1.52 17.49 -31.03
N HIS A 7 1.12 16.31 -30.58
CA HIS A 7 1.16 15.93 -29.17
C HIS A 7 2.22 14.85 -28.95
N PHE A 8 2.91 14.91 -27.79
CA PHE A 8 3.77 13.81 -27.39
C PHE A 8 2.93 12.60 -27.00
N GLY A 9 3.28 11.43 -27.52
CA GLY A 9 2.72 10.14 -27.12
C GLY A 9 3.63 9.44 -26.14
N MET A 10 3.09 8.44 -25.43
CA MET A 10 3.85 7.57 -24.52
C MET A 10 3.78 6.12 -25.02
N HIS A 11 4.94 5.48 -25.15
CA HIS A 11 5.03 4.05 -25.50
C HIS A 11 4.82 3.19 -24.25
N GLU A 12 4.17 2.02 -24.38
CA GLU A 12 3.89 1.10 -23.27
C GLU A 12 5.14 0.70 -22.46
N ASN A 13 6.31 0.59 -23.11
CA ASN A 13 7.58 0.30 -22.43
C ASN A 13 7.96 1.37 -21.41
N LEU A 14 7.59 2.63 -21.63
CA LEU A 14 7.85 3.68 -20.65
C LEU A 14 7.03 3.46 -19.37
N LEU A 15 5.77 3.08 -19.48
CA LEU A 15 4.94 2.75 -18.32
C LEU A 15 5.50 1.54 -17.57
N PHE A 16 5.91 0.51 -18.28
CA PHE A 16 6.60 -0.64 -17.71
C PHE A 16 7.86 -0.25 -16.93
N ASP A 17 8.75 0.56 -17.54
CA ASP A 17 9.95 1.07 -16.89
C ASP A 17 9.65 1.91 -15.66
N VAL A 18 8.60 2.74 -15.70
CA VAL A 18 8.16 3.57 -14.56
C VAL A 18 7.71 2.67 -13.40
N ILE A 19 6.86 1.67 -13.67
CA ILE A 19 6.39 0.73 -12.65
C ILE A 19 7.58 0.02 -11.98
N LEU A 20 8.50 -0.56 -12.76
CA LEU A 20 9.64 -1.28 -12.21
C LEU A 20 10.62 -0.37 -11.44
N LYS A 21 10.91 0.81 -11.97
CA LYS A 21 11.83 1.77 -11.31
C LYS A 21 11.24 2.41 -10.04
N GLN A 22 9.91 2.53 -9.97
CA GLN A 22 9.22 3.09 -8.82
C GLN A 22 8.70 2.03 -7.84
N ALA A 23 8.90 0.75 -8.14
CA ALA A 23 8.46 -0.36 -7.29
C ALA A 23 8.99 -0.26 -5.85
N GLY A 24 10.22 0.26 -5.70
CA GLY A 24 10.86 0.37 -4.40
C GLY A 24 11.21 -1.00 -3.82
N THR A 25 10.69 -1.31 -2.66
CA THR A 25 10.97 -2.58 -1.94
C THR A 25 9.69 -3.37 -1.71
N LEU A 26 9.81 -4.69 -1.52
CA LEU A 26 8.65 -5.57 -1.30
C LEU A 26 7.81 -5.15 -0.09
N GLN A 27 8.45 -4.75 1.02
CA GLN A 27 7.74 -4.26 2.19
C GLN A 27 6.93 -2.99 1.88
N LYS A 28 7.41 -2.10 1.00
CA LYS A 28 6.62 -0.94 0.54
C LYS A 28 5.43 -1.36 -0.32
N ALA A 29 5.59 -2.36 -1.18
CA ALA A 29 4.49 -2.91 -1.96
C ALA A 29 3.40 -3.52 -1.06
N ILE A 30 3.78 -4.27 -0.02
CA ILE A 30 2.84 -4.79 0.99
C ILE A 30 2.15 -3.64 1.72
N MET A 31 2.90 -2.62 2.11
CA MET A 31 2.36 -1.42 2.77
C MET A 31 1.33 -0.70 1.92
N GLU A 32 1.58 -0.58 0.62
CA GLU A 32 0.62 0.01 -0.31
C GLU A 32 -0.70 -0.75 -0.32
N GLY A 33 -0.65 -2.08 -0.31
CA GLY A 33 -1.85 -2.90 -0.20
C GLY A 33 -2.61 -2.67 1.12
N VAL A 34 -1.91 -2.54 2.24
CA VAL A 34 -2.54 -2.21 3.53
C VAL A 34 -3.15 -0.81 3.52
N MET A 35 -2.47 0.18 2.94
CA MET A 35 -3.01 1.54 2.79
C MET A 35 -4.27 1.55 1.91
N ASN A 36 -4.27 0.80 0.81
CA ASN A 36 -5.45 0.65 -0.03
C ASN A 36 -6.64 0.02 0.72
N ALA A 37 -6.39 -0.94 1.61
CA ALA A 37 -7.42 -1.52 2.47
C ALA A 37 -8.01 -0.47 3.45
N ILE A 38 -7.16 0.37 4.05
CA ILE A 38 -7.59 1.46 4.94
C ILE A 38 -8.42 2.49 4.16
N ASP A 39 -7.94 2.92 2.99
CA ASP A 39 -8.64 3.88 2.12
C ASP A 39 -9.98 3.32 1.60
N ALA A 40 -10.08 1.98 1.44
CA ALA A 40 -11.33 1.30 1.10
C ALA A 40 -12.31 1.16 2.28
N GLY A 41 -12.01 1.71 3.45
CA GLY A 41 -12.84 1.64 4.64
C GLY A 41 -12.95 0.24 5.24
N ALA A 42 -11.90 -0.57 5.11
CA ALA A 42 -11.85 -1.90 5.70
C ALA A 42 -11.93 -1.86 7.24
N THR A 43 -12.50 -2.90 7.84
CA THR A 43 -12.51 -3.09 9.29
C THR A 43 -11.39 -4.02 9.75
N ALA A 44 -10.74 -4.73 8.83
CA ALA A 44 -9.54 -5.54 9.05
C ALA A 44 -8.76 -5.72 7.75
N CYS A 45 -7.44 -5.89 7.87
CA CYS A 45 -6.55 -6.23 6.77
C CYS A 45 -5.70 -7.44 7.16
N HIS A 46 -5.63 -8.43 6.29
CA HIS A 46 -4.84 -9.66 6.49
C HIS A 46 -3.74 -9.74 5.45
N VAL A 47 -2.52 -9.91 5.91
CA VAL A 47 -1.32 -10.11 5.09
C VAL A 47 -0.78 -11.52 5.38
N GLU A 48 -0.69 -12.34 4.34
CA GLU A 48 0.05 -13.59 4.40
C GLU A 48 1.34 -13.42 3.61
N LEU A 49 2.47 -13.76 4.19
CA LEU A 49 3.79 -13.61 3.57
C LEU A 49 4.65 -14.83 3.84
N ASP A 50 5.16 -15.39 2.76
CA ASP A 50 6.04 -16.53 2.77
C ASP A 50 7.23 -16.32 1.80
N THR A 51 8.10 -17.32 1.61
CA THR A 51 9.30 -17.19 0.79
C THR A 51 9.02 -17.05 -0.71
N THR A 52 7.88 -17.51 -1.20
CA THR A 52 7.55 -17.56 -2.63
C THR A 52 6.33 -16.74 -3.01
N SER A 53 5.55 -16.28 -2.03
CA SER A 53 4.30 -15.60 -2.28
C SER A 53 3.92 -14.63 -1.16
N PHE A 54 3.02 -13.72 -1.46
CA PHE A 54 2.27 -13.00 -0.45
C PHE A 54 0.84 -12.76 -0.91
N SER A 55 -0.06 -12.59 0.05
CA SER A 55 -1.40 -12.12 -0.22
C SER A 55 -1.82 -11.02 0.74
N ILE A 56 -2.71 -10.15 0.28
CA ILE A 56 -3.33 -9.10 1.08
C ILE A 56 -4.83 -9.20 0.87
N SER A 57 -5.58 -9.26 1.95
CA SER A 57 -7.05 -9.28 1.87
C SER A 57 -7.66 -8.34 2.90
N ASP A 58 -8.75 -7.69 2.51
CA ASP A 58 -9.51 -6.75 3.31
C ASP A 58 -11.01 -6.98 3.14
N ASP A 59 -11.82 -6.33 3.96
CA ASP A 59 -13.27 -6.35 3.91
C ASP A 59 -13.87 -4.98 3.53
N GLY A 60 -13.09 -4.12 2.88
CA GLY A 60 -13.50 -2.80 2.43
C GLY A 60 -14.53 -2.81 1.30
N HIS A 61 -14.81 -1.63 0.74
CA HIS A 61 -15.85 -1.52 -0.29
C HIS A 61 -15.51 -2.21 -1.63
N GLY A 62 -14.22 -2.38 -1.97
CA GLY A 62 -13.78 -2.97 -3.24
C GLY A 62 -14.22 -2.17 -4.48
N PHE A 63 -13.99 -2.73 -5.68
CA PHE A 63 -14.46 -2.14 -6.94
C PHE A 63 -15.94 -2.43 -7.17
N GLN A 64 -16.75 -1.39 -7.32
CA GLN A 64 -18.21 -1.50 -7.42
C GLN A 64 -18.69 -1.77 -8.86
N SER A 65 -17.89 -1.37 -9.86
CA SER A 65 -18.26 -1.45 -11.27
C SER A 65 -17.07 -1.74 -12.18
N LYS A 66 -17.36 -2.12 -13.43
CA LYS A 66 -16.34 -2.23 -14.49
C LYS A 66 -15.70 -0.89 -14.82
N ASP A 67 -16.44 0.21 -14.64
CA ASP A 67 -15.92 1.54 -14.93
C ASP A 67 -14.93 1.97 -13.84
N ASP A 68 -15.17 1.62 -12.55
CA ASP A 68 -14.16 1.78 -11.50
C ASP A 68 -12.86 1.05 -11.85
N ILE A 69 -12.97 -0.19 -12.37
CA ILE A 69 -11.78 -0.96 -12.76
C ILE A 69 -11.06 -0.29 -13.92
N LYS A 70 -11.77 0.21 -14.93
CA LYS A 70 -11.15 0.92 -16.07
C LYS A 70 -10.46 2.21 -15.62
N GLU A 71 -11.08 2.99 -14.73
CA GLU A 71 -10.58 4.29 -14.31
C GLU A 71 -9.55 4.20 -13.20
N LEU A 72 -9.80 3.34 -12.21
CA LEU A 72 -8.99 3.28 -10.98
C LEU A 72 -7.93 2.17 -11.01
N PHE A 73 -8.17 1.07 -11.74
CA PHE A 73 -7.24 -0.05 -11.81
C PHE A 73 -6.45 -0.10 -13.11
N ALA A 74 -7.07 0.11 -14.27
CA ALA A 74 -6.38 -0.03 -15.56
C ALA A 74 -5.50 1.19 -15.93
N ILE A 75 -5.81 2.40 -15.43
CA ILE A 75 -5.08 3.63 -15.78
C ILE A 75 -4.15 4.04 -14.65
N PHE A 76 -2.85 4.10 -14.94
CA PHE A 76 -1.82 4.59 -14.02
C PHE A 76 -1.63 6.10 -14.14
N GLY A 77 -1.38 6.77 -13.00
CA GLY A 77 -1.05 8.20 -12.98
C GLY A 77 -2.25 9.14 -13.10
N THR A 78 -3.48 8.66 -12.93
CA THR A 78 -4.66 9.52 -12.86
C THR A 78 -4.53 10.46 -11.66
N PRO A 79 -4.67 11.80 -11.84
CA PRO A 79 -4.62 12.74 -10.72
C PRO A 79 -5.70 12.44 -9.69
N HIS A 80 -5.37 12.60 -8.40
CA HIS A 80 -6.37 12.57 -7.35
C HIS A 80 -7.25 13.80 -7.41
N GLN A 81 -8.53 13.62 -7.18
CA GLN A 81 -9.41 14.73 -6.81
C GLN A 81 -9.30 14.98 -5.30
N GLU A 82 -9.55 16.21 -4.88
CA GLU A 82 -9.49 16.59 -3.47
C GLU A 82 -10.49 15.73 -2.68
N GLY A 83 -9.98 14.90 -1.73
CA GLY A 83 -10.79 13.98 -0.90
C GLY A 83 -10.77 12.50 -1.30
N ASP A 84 -10.11 12.12 -2.40
CA ASP A 84 -10.18 10.76 -2.96
C ASP A 84 -9.41 9.69 -2.17
N ALA A 85 -8.28 10.00 -1.54
CA ALA A 85 -7.51 9.03 -0.78
C ALA A 85 -6.59 9.70 0.23
N THR A 86 -6.42 9.07 1.38
CA THR A 86 -5.60 9.59 2.47
C THR A 86 -4.12 9.32 2.26
N TYR A 87 -3.77 8.21 1.60
CA TYR A 87 -2.39 7.73 1.49
C TYR A 87 -1.84 7.69 0.06
N GLY A 88 -2.63 7.41 -0.95
CA GLY A 88 -2.18 7.15 -2.32
C GLY A 88 -2.15 8.39 -3.21
N ARG A 89 -1.03 9.13 -3.28
CA ARG A 89 -0.94 10.43 -4.00
C ARG A 89 -0.95 10.35 -5.53
N PHE A 90 -0.56 9.24 -6.15
CA PHE A 90 -0.40 9.14 -7.62
C PHE A 90 -1.05 7.91 -8.27
N ARG A 91 -1.85 7.15 -7.53
CA ARG A 91 -2.48 5.89 -8.01
C ARG A 91 -1.49 4.94 -8.74
N ILE A 92 -0.21 4.98 -8.34
CA ILE A 92 0.86 4.12 -8.88
C ILE A 92 1.08 2.91 -7.96
N GLY A 93 0.58 2.95 -6.72
CA GLY A 93 0.89 1.98 -5.68
C GLY A 93 0.60 0.53 -6.04
N ARG A 94 -0.50 0.26 -6.75
CA ARG A 94 -0.76 -1.10 -7.27
C ARG A 94 0.34 -1.60 -8.23
N GLY A 95 0.99 -0.69 -8.95
CA GLY A 95 2.16 -1.01 -9.79
C GLY A 95 3.34 -1.50 -8.97
N GLN A 96 3.51 -1.02 -7.73
CA GLN A 96 4.53 -1.55 -6.83
C GLN A 96 4.27 -3.03 -6.52
N ILE A 97 3.02 -3.40 -6.23
CA ILE A 97 2.64 -4.81 -6.01
C ILE A 97 2.92 -5.64 -7.27
N MET A 98 2.49 -5.17 -8.44
CA MET A 98 2.64 -5.85 -9.72
C MET A 98 4.11 -6.04 -10.12
N ALA A 99 5.04 -5.23 -9.62
CA ALA A 99 6.46 -5.31 -9.95
C ALA A 99 7.17 -6.50 -9.29
N PHE A 100 6.63 -7.08 -8.22
CA PHE A 100 7.29 -8.15 -7.47
C PHE A 100 6.89 -9.56 -7.87
N GLY A 101 5.79 -9.74 -8.59
CA GLY A 101 5.33 -11.08 -8.94
C GLY A 101 4.18 -11.13 -9.94
N SER A 102 3.89 -12.33 -10.41
CA SER A 102 2.66 -12.64 -11.12
C SER A 102 1.51 -12.54 -10.12
N ASN A 103 0.43 -11.85 -10.46
CA ASN A 103 -0.61 -11.54 -9.49
C ASN A 103 -2.03 -11.60 -10.05
N SER A 104 -2.98 -11.79 -9.15
CA SER A 104 -4.40 -11.69 -9.39
C SER A 104 -5.09 -10.89 -8.28
N TRP A 105 -6.17 -10.21 -8.64
CA TRP A 105 -6.94 -9.37 -7.74
C TRP A 105 -8.40 -9.79 -7.81
N ARG A 106 -8.98 -10.15 -6.69
CA ARG A 106 -10.40 -10.45 -6.55
C ARG A 106 -11.07 -9.36 -5.73
N SER A 107 -12.08 -8.70 -6.30
CA SER A 107 -12.79 -7.62 -5.63
C SER A 107 -14.26 -7.59 -6.09
N ARG A 108 -15.17 -7.75 -5.14
CA ARG A 108 -16.60 -7.83 -5.41
C ARG A 108 -16.89 -8.92 -6.47
N HIS A 109 -17.60 -8.57 -7.53
CA HIS A 109 -17.91 -9.47 -8.65
C HIS A 109 -16.76 -9.64 -9.64
N PHE A 110 -15.63 -8.94 -9.46
CA PHE A 110 -14.59 -8.84 -10.46
C PHE A 110 -13.31 -9.57 -10.07
N GLU A 111 -12.65 -10.13 -11.05
CA GLU A 111 -11.30 -10.68 -10.90
C GLU A 111 -10.42 -10.18 -12.05
N MET A 112 -9.33 -9.53 -11.69
CA MET A 112 -8.26 -9.13 -12.58
C MET A 112 -7.16 -10.17 -12.47
N ARG A 113 -7.01 -11.00 -13.52
CA ARG A 113 -6.14 -12.19 -13.56
C ARG A 113 -5.04 -12.07 -14.59
N ASP A 114 -4.04 -12.93 -14.47
CA ASP A 114 -2.91 -13.04 -15.40
C ASP A 114 -2.03 -11.79 -15.48
N ILE A 115 -1.97 -11.01 -14.41
CA ILE A 115 -1.14 -9.82 -14.32
C ILE A 115 0.30 -10.28 -14.09
N ASP A 116 1.10 -10.23 -15.13
CA ASP A 116 2.51 -10.60 -15.14
C ASP A 116 3.28 -9.62 -16.00
N ILE A 117 3.52 -8.44 -15.44
CA ILE A 117 4.10 -7.32 -16.17
C ILE A 117 5.51 -7.61 -16.67
N LYS A 118 6.27 -8.45 -15.96
CA LYS A 118 7.65 -8.82 -16.31
C LYS A 118 7.71 -9.74 -17.53
N ASN A 119 6.79 -10.73 -17.64
CA ASN A 119 6.86 -11.76 -18.66
C ASN A 119 5.78 -11.59 -19.75
N LYS A 120 4.64 -10.96 -19.44
CA LYS A 120 3.49 -10.83 -20.35
C LYS A 120 3.19 -9.38 -20.76
N GLY A 121 3.94 -8.39 -20.22
CA GLY A 121 3.70 -6.96 -20.45
C GLY A 121 2.46 -6.45 -19.70
N LEU A 122 1.85 -5.38 -20.20
CA LEU A 122 0.75 -4.67 -19.54
C LEU A 122 -0.64 -5.27 -19.85
N LYS A 123 -0.71 -6.56 -20.19
CA LYS A 123 -1.96 -7.26 -20.50
C LYS A 123 -2.45 -8.05 -19.30
N TRP A 124 -3.75 -8.09 -19.11
CA TRP A 124 -4.43 -8.84 -18.06
C TRP A 124 -5.86 -9.21 -18.49
N THR A 125 -6.48 -10.13 -17.75
CA THR A 125 -7.83 -10.63 -18.03
C THR A 125 -8.80 -10.14 -16.96
N LEU A 126 -9.93 -9.55 -17.37
CA LEU A 126 -11.06 -9.23 -16.48
C LEU A 126 -12.09 -10.34 -16.57
N ILE A 127 -12.43 -10.92 -15.41
CA ILE A 127 -13.49 -11.91 -15.26
C ILE A 127 -14.57 -11.34 -14.37
N GLU A 128 -15.83 -11.53 -14.73
CA GLU A 128 -16.99 -11.17 -13.90
C GLU A 128 -17.63 -12.45 -13.35
N HIS A 129 -17.77 -12.51 -12.04
CA HIS A 129 -18.34 -13.63 -11.31
C HIS A 129 -19.77 -13.29 -10.85
N ALA A 130 -20.61 -14.33 -10.77
CA ALA A 130 -21.95 -14.19 -10.18
C ALA A 130 -21.88 -13.95 -8.65
N GLU A 131 -20.89 -14.57 -8.00
CA GLU A 131 -20.70 -14.48 -6.55
C GLU A 131 -19.97 -13.18 -6.16
N ASP A 132 -20.48 -12.49 -5.15
CA ASP A 132 -19.88 -11.32 -4.56
C ASP A 132 -18.78 -11.73 -3.56
N HIS A 133 -17.60 -11.12 -3.70
CA HIS A 133 -16.49 -11.22 -2.76
C HIS A 133 -16.43 -9.95 -1.93
N LYS A 134 -16.64 -10.03 -0.63
CA LYS A 134 -16.54 -8.87 0.25
C LYS A 134 -15.09 -8.34 0.28
N GLY A 135 -14.92 -7.06 0.00
CA GLY A 135 -13.62 -6.40 0.01
C GLY A 135 -12.75 -6.72 -1.21
N THR A 136 -11.44 -6.72 -0.99
CA THR A 136 -10.44 -7.03 -2.01
C THR A 136 -9.44 -8.05 -1.50
N ARG A 137 -9.04 -8.98 -2.37
CA ARG A 137 -7.94 -9.91 -2.16
C ARG A 137 -6.95 -9.80 -3.32
N VAL A 138 -5.69 -9.67 -2.96
CA VAL A 138 -4.56 -9.68 -3.88
C VAL A 138 -3.70 -10.89 -3.57
N ASP A 139 -3.44 -11.73 -4.56
CA ASP A 139 -2.52 -12.86 -4.47
C ASP A 139 -1.34 -12.62 -5.40
N VAL A 140 -0.12 -12.82 -4.92
CA VAL A 140 1.13 -12.57 -5.65
C VAL A 140 2.06 -13.76 -5.51
N ASP A 141 2.44 -14.35 -6.65
CA ASP A 141 3.52 -15.32 -6.75
C ASP A 141 4.82 -14.55 -7.10
N LEU A 142 5.78 -14.52 -6.19
CA LEU A 142 7.00 -13.74 -6.34
C LEU A 142 7.84 -14.21 -7.53
N TYR A 143 8.40 -13.29 -8.31
CA TYR A 143 9.35 -13.62 -9.37
C TYR A 143 10.65 -14.23 -8.83
N GLU A 144 11.03 -13.88 -7.62
CA GLU A 144 12.23 -14.34 -6.95
C GLU A 144 11.89 -14.76 -5.51
N ALA A 145 12.23 -15.98 -5.15
CA ALA A 145 12.01 -16.48 -3.81
C ALA A 145 12.88 -15.73 -2.79
N LEU A 146 12.30 -15.41 -1.64
CA LEU A 146 13.00 -14.78 -0.52
C LEU A 146 13.85 -15.80 0.21
N ILE A 147 15.05 -15.41 0.63
CA ILE A 147 15.81 -16.16 1.61
C ILE A 147 15.22 -15.92 3.01
N PRO A 148 15.37 -16.86 3.96
CA PRO A 148 14.75 -16.77 5.29
C PRO A 148 15.05 -15.47 6.05
N SER A 149 16.28 -14.95 5.93
CA SER A 149 16.69 -13.69 6.57
C SER A 149 15.94 -12.48 5.99
N ASP A 150 15.70 -12.45 4.68
CA ASP A 150 14.94 -11.37 4.06
C ASP A 150 13.47 -11.45 4.42
N LEU A 151 12.90 -12.66 4.46
CA LEU A 151 11.52 -12.87 4.90
C LEU A 151 11.31 -12.30 6.32
N GLU A 152 12.16 -12.62 7.28
CA GLU A 152 12.03 -12.12 8.66
C GLU A 152 12.28 -10.61 8.76
N ARG A 153 13.21 -10.06 7.97
CA ARG A 153 13.44 -8.63 7.89
C ARG A 153 12.19 -7.92 7.35
N ILE A 154 11.60 -8.40 6.26
CA ILE A 154 10.39 -7.82 5.66
C ILE A 154 9.22 -7.88 6.64
N LYS A 155 9.00 -9.03 7.31
CA LYS A 155 7.97 -9.16 8.35
C LYS A 155 8.17 -8.14 9.49
N SER A 156 9.41 -7.95 9.93
CA SER A 156 9.76 -6.97 10.97
C SER A 156 9.45 -5.53 10.51
N GLU A 157 9.81 -5.19 9.28
CA GLU A 157 9.53 -3.87 8.71
C GLU A 157 8.02 -3.64 8.54
N VAL A 158 7.26 -4.63 8.05
CA VAL A 158 5.79 -4.54 7.95
C VAL A 158 5.17 -4.30 9.32
N ARG A 159 5.58 -5.05 10.36
CA ARG A 159 5.12 -4.82 11.75
C ARG A 159 5.37 -3.39 12.21
N GLN A 160 6.54 -2.86 11.93
CA GLN A 160 6.89 -1.49 12.32
C GLN A 160 6.05 -0.45 11.58
N PHE A 161 5.82 -0.65 10.29
CA PHE A 161 5.04 0.28 9.47
C PHE A 161 3.60 0.43 9.96
N VAL A 162 2.94 -0.66 10.32
CA VAL A 162 1.53 -0.68 10.71
C VAL A 162 1.30 -0.71 12.21
N ALA A 163 2.37 -0.55 13.02
CA ALA A 163 2.33 -0.73 14.47
C ALA A 163 1.20 0.03 15.17
N TRP A 164 0.80 1.16 14.61
CA TRP A 164 -0.24 2.05 15.13
C TRP A 164 -1.43 2.23 14.18
N SER A 165 -1.62 1.30 13.23
CA SER A 165 -2.76 1.36 12.32
C SER A 165 -4.09 1.40 13.08
N GLN A 166 -4.98 2.30 12.64
CA GLN A 166 -6.35 2.40 13.18
C GLN A 166 -7.20 1.18 12.79
N VAL A 167 -6.87 0.56 11.66
CA VAL A 167 -7.49 -0.70 11.21
C VAL A 167 -6.63 -1.86 11.70
N PRO A 168 -7.20 -2.89 12.35
CA PRO A 168 -6.49 -4.11 12.71
C PRO A 168 -5.79 -4.73 11.50
N VAL A 169 -4.47 -4.93 11.61
CA VAL A 169 -3.65 -5.58 10.58
C VAL A 169 -3.10 -6.88 11.15
N TYR A 170 -3.32 -7.97 10.41
CA TYR A 170 -2.83 -9.30 10.75
C TYR A 170 -1.72 -9.69 9.78
N LEU A 171 -0.65 -10.28 10.29
CA LEU A 171 0.44 -10.85 9.49
C LEU A 171 0.59 -12.33 9.85
N ASN A 172 0.33 -13.21 8.88
CA ASN A 172 0.32 -14.66 9.05
C ASN A 172 -0.56 -15.10 10.25
N GLY A 173 -1.73 -14.48 10.40
CA GLY A 173 -2.69 -14.73 11.47
C GLY A 173 -2.45 -13.96 12.77
N ASP A 174 -1.27 -13.41 12.99
CA ASP A 174 -0.94 -12.63 14.19
C ASP A 174 -1.37 -11.16 14.05
N LEU A 175 -2.10 -10.61 15.02
CA LEU A 175 -2.41 -9.19 15.09
C LEU A 175 -1.11 -8.40 15.36
N ILE A 176 -0.73 -7.52 14.42
CA ILE A 176 0.54 -6.78 14.47
C ILE A 176 0.37 -5.28 14.65
N SER A 177 -0.84 -4.78 14.62
CA SER A 177 -1.15 -3.37 14.86
C SER A 177 -1.86 -3.17 16.18
N LYS A 178 -1.80 -1.94 16.68
CA LYS A 178 -2.49 -1.49 17.88
C LYS A 178 -3.11 -0.12 17.60
N HIS A 179 -4.38 0.07 17.97
CA HIS A 179 -5.02 1.37 17.79
C HIS A 179 -4.30 2.44 18.64
N PRO A 180 -4.03 3.65 18.11
CA PRO A 180 -3.32 4.70 18.86
C PRO A 180 -3.95 5.06 20.21
N SER A 181 -5.28 5.01 20.34
CA SER A 181 -5.98 5.28 21.62
C SER A 181 -5.65 4.29 22.74
N GLU A 182 -5.11 3.12 22.42
CA GLU A 182 -4.68 2.12 23.40
C GLU A 182 -3.22 2.31 23.84
N GLY A 183 -2.51 3.29 23.25
CA GLY A 183 -1.14 3.64 23.59
C GLY A 183 -1.05 4.39 24.93
N LYS A 184 0.16 4.41 25.50
CA LYS A 184 0.50 5.31 26.61
C LYS A 184 1.28 6.48 26.03
N TRP A 185 0.71 7.67 26.10
CA TRP A 185 1.27 8.87 25.50
C TRP A 185 1.68 9.85 26.61
N ASP A 186 2.80 10.54 26.41
CA ASP A 186 3.27 11.58 27.32
C ASP A 186 2.43 12.85 27.17
N HIS A 187 1.91 13.07 25.95
CA HIS A 187 1.02 14.17 25.60
C HIS A 187 0.08 13.75 24.46
N GLU A 188 -1.10 14.35 24.43
CA GLU A 188 -2.11 14.18 23.39
C GLU A 188 -2.85 15.51 23.19
N ASP A 189 -3.06 15.89 21.92
CA ASP A 189 -3.89 17.05 21.55
C ASP A 189 -4.86 16.72 20.40
N GLU A 190 -5.44 17.73 19.78
CA GLU A 190 -6.38 17.56 18.65
C GLU A 190 -5.69 17.08 17.36
N THR A 191 -4.37 17.16 17.29
CA THR A 191 -3.58 16.91 16.07
C THR A 191 -2.86 15.58 16.12
N ALA A 192 -2.36 15.17 17.30
CA ALA A 192 -1.53 13.98 17.39
C ALA A 192 -1.45 13.38 18.80
N TYR A 193 -0.90 12.17 18.85
CA TYR A 193 -0.38 11.50 20.04
C TYR A 193 1.14 11.63 20.06
N TYR A 194 1.73 11.84 21.24
CA TYR A 194 3.16 12.09 21.42
C TYR A 194 3.74 11.22 22.52
N SER A 195 4.85 10.55 22.23
CA SER A 195 5.74 9.95 23.24
C SER A 195 7.17 10.36 22.92
N LEU A 196 7.65 11.41 23.58
CA LEU A 196 8.89 12.11 23.27
C LEU A 196 9.90 12.02 24.42
N SER A 197 11.20 11.90 24.10
CA SER A 197 12.27 11.90 25.10
C SER A 197 13.56 12.43 24.47
N ALA A 198 14.34 13.19 25.23
CA ALA A 198 15.67 13.64 24.84
C ALA A 198 16.69 12.47 24.77
N GLU A 199 16.40 11.34 25.41
CA GLU A 199 17.27 10.17 25.42
C GLU A 199 17.10 9.27 24.20
N ARG A 200 16.02 9.45 23.42
CA ARG A 200 15.78 8.68 22.20
C ARG A 200 16.51 9.26 21.02
N ASN A 201 17.22 8.42 20.26
CA ASN A 201 18.05 8.84 19.12
C ASN A 201 17.28 9.00 17.81
N GLN A 202 16.05 8.52 17.73
CA GLN A 202 15.20 8.56 16.54
C GLN A 202 13.81 9.09 16.87
N LEU A 203 13.22 9.83 15.94
CA LEU A 203 11.84 10.27 15.93
C LEU A 203 11.11 9.54 14.82
N ALA A 204 10.14 8.70 15.17
CA ALA A 204 9.23 8.03 14.24
C ALA A 204 7.96 8.86 14.07
N ILE A 205 7.60 9.17 12.84
CA ILE A 205 6.39 9.91 12.50
C ILE A 205 5.43 8.97 11.77
N TYR A 206 4.23 8.85 12.31
CA TYR A 206 3.12 8.09 11.74
C TYR A 206 2.04 9.04 11.26
N ASN A 207 1.58 8.83 10.01
CA ASN A 207 0.39 9.48 9.48
C ASN A 207 -0.81 8.56 9.67
N LEU A 208 -1.76 8.96 10.51
CA LEU A 208 -2.96 8.15 10.83
C LEU A 208 -2.61 6.70 11.22
N GLY A 209 -1.48 6.52 11.91
CA GLY A 209 -1.03 5.22 12.40
C GLY A 209 -0.14 4.41 11.45
N VAL A 210 0.13 4.91 10.24
CA VAL A 210 1.08 4.31 9.29
C VAL A 210 2.39 5.07 9.31
N LEU A 211 3.53 4.36 9.44
CA LEU A 211 4.86 4.97 9.51
C LEU A 211 5.20 5.70 8.22
N VAL A 212 5.49 6.99 8.34
CA VAL A 212 5.96 7.83 7.22
C VAL A 212 7.47 7.78 7.11
N SER A 213 8.17 8.03 8.22
CA SER A 213 9.63 8.10 8.24
C SER A 213 10.20 8.05 9.66
N HIS A 214 11.48 7.70 9.71
CA HIS A 214 12.33 7.90 10.87
C HIS A 214 13.27 9.08 10.63
N PHE A 215 13.37 9.97 11.61
CA PHE A 215 14.28 11.09 11.60
C PHE A 215 15.31 10.96 12.71
N TRP A 216 16.52 11.45 12.48
CA TRP A 216 17.50 11.56 13.54
C TRP A 216 17.06 12.61 14.57
N ALA A 217 17.02 12.22 15.84
CA ALA A 217 16.54 13.05 16.94
C ALA A 217 17.35 14.36 17.11
N GLY A 218 18.65 14.34 16.77
CA GLY A 218 19.47 15.54 16.85
C GLY A 218 19.02 16.72 15.99
N ARG A 219 18.19 16.45 14.96
CA ARG A 219 17.56 17.51 14.15
C ARG A 219 16.48 18.30 14.92
N PHE A 220 15.86 17.68 15.89
CA PHE A 220 14.71 18.23 16.62
C PHE A 220 14.98 18.40 18.12
N GLY A 221 16.16 17.96 18.60
CA GLY A 221 16.50 17.98 20.03
C GLY A 221 15.85 16.88 20.86
N MET A 222 14.98 16.05 20.27
CA MET A 222 14.31 14.95 20.92
C MET A 222 13.92 13.85 19.92
N GLY A 223 13.81 12.61 20.40
CA GLY A 223 13.32 11.48 19.65
C GLY A 223 12.03 10.93 20.23
N GLY A 224 11.46 9.90 19.64
CA GLY A 224 10.23 9.27 20.12
C GLY A 224 9.28 8.87 19.02
N ILE A 225 7.98 9.01 19.31
CA ILE A 225 6.90 8.66 18.41
C ILE A 225 5.91 9.83 18.37
N VAL A 226 5.51 10.20 17.15
CA VAL A 226 4.39 11.10 16.89
C VAL A 226 3.43 10.40 15.94
N ILE A 227 2.14 10.36 16.29
CA ILE A 227 1.10 9.77 15.44
C ILE A 227 0.06 10.84 15.17
N SER A 228 -0.09 11.26 13.92
CA SER A 228 -1.11 12.23 13.55
C SER A 228 -2.52 11.65 13.68
N LYS A 229 -3.46 12.49 14.08
CA LYS A 229 -4.91 12.20 14.11
C LYS A 229 -5.62 12.68 12.84
N LYS A 230 -4.92 13.48 12.03
CA LYS A 230 -5.38 14.04 10.75
C LYS A 230 -4.32 13.77 9.69
N PRO A 231 -4.69 13.71 8.41
CA PRO A 231 -3.71 13.58 7.32
C PRO A 231 -2.65 14.67 7.38
N LEU A 232 -1.38 14.27 7.14
CA LEU A 232 -0.22 15.17 7.10
C LEU A 232 -0.07 15.83 5.72
#